data_540a0bba5a094164d9dbef8feaec4d30
#
_entry.id   540a0bba5a094164d9dbef8feaec4d30
#
_cell.length_a   1.000
_cell.length_b   1.000
_cell.length_c   1.000
_cell.angle_alpha   90.00
_cell.angle_beta   90.00
_cell.angle_gamma   90.00
#
_symmetry.space_group_name_H-M   'P 1'
#
loop_
_entity.id
_entity.type
_entity.pdbx_description
1 polymer ?
#
loop_
_entity_poly.entity_id
_entity_poly.type
_entity_poly.pdbx_seq_one_letter_code
_entity_poly.pdbx_strand_id
1 'polypeptide(L)'
;MLAVLGACAVIAGGTVAGLAATGSAGPAGTGGAPARAISGTSDPSAAARLNATSPAPASSQRSRSPRSSSAPSPRAAPAGKAGHRDPFGPAAASYLSGRAGTVLAAVYDLRTGRSWHLGQGPPQAEASIVKLDVLETLLAERADGDGTGLSASDRTLAGQMIEDSDNDAATSLWYAVGGAARIRSFNARAGLTHTAPSSCVICPGFAWPGWGLTTTTPGDQIALLRQLVTPSSVLPRAAREYALSLMQDVTPAQRWGVSGGVPARVTVALKNGWLPLHGTDSDWQINSVGWISGGGRNYLMAVLSTGNPSEQYGIDTIDELAATVWQRMG
;
A
#
# COMPACT_ATOMS: atom_id res chain seq x y z
N MET A 1 -0.74 39.71 21.00
CA MET A 1 -0.37 38.82 22.08
C MET A 1 -1.58 38.06 22.52
N LEU A 2 -1.75 36.87 22.01
CA LEU A 2 -2.61 35.82 22.60
C LEU A 2 -1.95 34.48 22.23
N ALA A 3 -1.40 33.82 23.22
CA ALA A 3 -0.81 32.52 23.11
C ALA A 3 -1.93 31.47 23.11
N VAL A 4 -2.01 30.65 22.07
CA VAL A 4 -2.84 29.44 22.07
C VAL A 4 -1.92 28.28 22.44
N LEU A 5 -2.07 27.82 23.67
CA LEU A 5 -1.46 26.59 24.16
C LEU A 5 -2.20 25.40 23.53
N GLY A 6 -1.52 24.68 22.65
CA GLY A 6 -1.96 23.36 22.17
C GLY A 6 -1.64 22.30 23.23
N ALA A 7 -2.68 21.67 23.77
CA ALA A 7 -2.54 20.57 24.71
C ALA A 7 -2.18 19.27 23.97
N CYS A 8 -0.97 18.74 24.19
CA CYS A 8 -0.63 17.36 23.86
C CYS A 8 -1.33 16.45 24.87
N ALA A 9 -2.30 15.67 24.44
CA ALA A 9 -2.87 14.59 25.23
C ALA A 9 -1.94 13.36 25.13
N VAL A 10 -1.09 13.19 26.14
CA VAL A 10 -0.41 11.93 26.43
C VAL A 10 -1.43 11.06 27.17
N ILE A 11 -1.92 10.00 26.54
CA ILE A 11 -2.71 8.98 27.23
C ILE A 11 -1.72 8.03 27.88
N ALA A 12 -1.49 8.25 29.18
CA ALA A 12 -0.75 7.35 30.04
C ALA A 12 -1.59 6.12 30.38
N GLY A 13 -0.98 4.95 30.31
CA GLY A 13 -1.58 3.66 30.60
C GLY A 13 -2.16 3.55 32.02
N GLY A 14 -3.36 3.05 32.09
CA GLY A 14 -4.01 2.66 33.34
C GLY A 14 -3.43 1.35 33.86
N THR A 15 -2.84 1.42 35.04
CA THR A 15 -2.46 0.26 35.87
C THR A 15 -3.72 -0.41 36.42
N VAL A 16 -3.97 -1.66 36.06
CA VAL A 16 -4.97 -2.51 36.72
C VAL A 16 -4.26 -3.25 37.85
N ALA A 17 -4.68 -2.93 39.06
CA ALA A 17 -4.24 -3.60 40.28
C ALA A 17 -4.82 -5.01 40.33
N GLY A 18 -3.93 -6.00 40.59
CA GLY A 18 -4.31 -7.38 40.80
C GLY A 18 -5.00 -7.59 42.16
N LEU A 19 -6.11 -8.34 42.14
CA LEU A 19 -6.62 -9.01 43.33
C LEU A 19 -6.17 -10.47 43.30
N ALA A 20 -5.39 -10.84 44.31
CA ALA A 20 -5.06 -12.21 44.60
C ALA A 20 -6.24 -12.91 45.28
N ALA A 21 -6.64 -14.06 44.74
CA ALA A 21 -7.50 -15.02 45.46
C ALA A 21 -6.76 -16.33 45.62
N THR A 22 -6.52 -16.66 46.88
CA THR A 22 -5.99 -17.93 47.41
C THR A 22 -7.08 -19.00 47.39
N GLY A 23 -6.72 -20.24 47.02
CA GLY A 23 -7.62 -21.38 47.24
C GLY A 23 -7.17 -22.66 46.56
N SER A 24 -6.40 -23.42 47.30
CA SER A 24 -6.61 -24.81 47.72
C SER A 24 -6.43 -25.94 46.69
N ALA A 25 -5.55 -26.85 47.08
CA ALA A 25 -5.05 -28.06 46.41
C ALA A 25 -5.96 -29.29 46.48
N GLY A 26 -5.77 -30.19 45.49
CA GLY A 26 -5.74 -31.63 45.55
C GLY A 26 -6.88 -32.39 44.91
N PRO A 27 -6.74 -33.75 44.65
CA PRO A 27 -5.60 -34.42 44.08
C PRO A 27 -5.91 -35.29 42.86
N ALA A 28 -4.89 -35.89 42.27
CA ALA A 28 -4.69 -36.91 41.29
C ALA A 28 -5.81 -37.90 40.89
N GLY A 29 -5.88 -38.20 39.60
CA GLY A 29 -6.54 -39.36 39.02
C GLY A 29 -5.86 -39.81 37.72
N THR A 30 -5.27 -40.99 37.83
CA THR A 30 -4.50 -41.77 36.87
C THR A 30 -5.37 -42.43 35.80
N GLY A 31 -4.84 -42.72 34.62
CA GLY A 31 -5.31 -43.69 33.63
C GLY A 31 -5.19 -43.16 32.21
N GLY A 32 -4.32 -43.60 31.39
CA GLY A 32 -4.16 -44.88 30.75
C GLY A 32 -4.29 -44.72 29.25
N ALA A 33 -3.20 -44.84 28.49
CA ALA A 33 -3.12 -45.00 27.04
C ALA A 33 -3.76 -46.38 26.61
N PRO A 34 -3.94 -46.73 25.32
CA PRO A 34 -2.87 -46.75 24.33
C PRO A 34 -3.27 -46.42 22.87
N ALA A 35 -2.23 -46.33 22.07
CA ALA A 35 -2.15 -46.21 20.64
C ALA A 35 -2.87 -47.29 19.82
N ARG A 36 -3.26 -46.93 18.63
CA ARG A 36 -3.33 -47.90 17.51
C ARG A 36 -2.91 -47.27 16.19
N ALA A 37 -1.75 -47.69 15.74
CA ALA A 37 -1.26 -47.53 14.37
C ALA A 37 -2.03 -48.49 13.45
N ILE A 38 -2.34 -48.03 12.23
CA ILE A 38 -2.59 -48.96 11.10
C ILE A 38 -1.79 -48.40 9.91
N SER A 39 -0.77 -49.17 9.56
CA SER A 39 -0.02 -49.10 8.32
C SER A 39 -0.86 -49.64 7.17
N GLY A 40 -0.77 -49.09 6.01
CA GLY A 40 -1.32 -49.61 4.77
C GLY A 40 -0.55 -49.09 3.57
N THR A 41 0.49 -49.82 3.22
CA THR A 41 1.24 -49.73 1.97
C THR A 41 0.39 -50.26 0.81
N SER A 42 0.45 -49.63 -0.36
CA SER A 42 0.58 -50.33 -1.66
C SER A 42 0.80 -49.33 -2.81
N ASP A 43 1.89 -49.49 -3.45
CA ASP A 43 2.39 -49.04 -4.72
C ASP A 43 1.96 -50.00 -5.84
N PRO A 44 2.45 -49.94 -7.10
CA PRO A 44 2.20 -48.96 -8.18
C PRO A 44 1.75 -49.65 -9.49
N SER A 45 1.80 -48.86 -10.56
CA SER A 45 1.99 -49.31 -11.96
C SER A 45 0.77 -49.64 -12.81
N ALA A 46 0.63 -48.87 -13.87
CA ALA A 46 0.60 -49.42 -15.23
C ALA A 46 0.61 -48.30 -16.28
N ALA A 47 1.61 -48.40 -17.08
CA ALA A 47 1.82 -47.73 -18.35
C ALA A 47 0.85 -48.25 -19.41
N ALA A 48 0.47 -47.38 -20.37
CA ALA A 48 0.24 -47.79 -21.76
C ALA A 48 0.42 -46.60 -22.71
N ARG A 49 1.35 -46.81 -23.60
CA ARG A 49 1.63 -46.03 -24.82
C ARG A 49 0.55 -46.32 -25.87
N LEU A 50 0.49 -45.40 -26.87
CA LEU A 50 0.55 -45.65 -28.32
C LEU A 50 0.04 -44.37 -29.05
N ASN A 51 0.90 -43.67 -29.76
CA ASN A 51 1.25 -43.77 -31.21
C ASN A 51 0.07 -43.43 -32.14
N ALA A 52 0.13 -42.40 -32.89
CA ALA A 52 0.69 -42.34 -34.25
C ALA A 52 -0.15 -41.44 -35.18
N THR A 53 0.58 -40.66 -35.92
CA THR A 53 0.57 -40.38 -37.38
C THR A 53 -0.37 -39.27 -37.89
N SER A 54 0.37 -38.28 -38.45
CA SER A 54 -0.01 -37.39 -39.59
C SER A 54 -0.45 -38.19 -40.84
N PRO A 55 -1.12 -37.55 -41.84
CA PRO A 55 -0.41 -36.67 -42.76
C PRO A 55 -1.25 -35.46 -43.29
N ALA A 56 -0.51 -34.51 -43.83
CA ALA A 56 -1.00 -33.48 -44.70
C ALA A 56 -1.29 -33.99 -46.12
N PRO A 57 -2.06 -33.24 -46.92
CA PRO A 57 -1.57 -32.99 -48.26
C PRO A 57 -1.63 -31.50 -48.72
N ALA A 58 -0.77 -31.26 -49.66
CA ALA A 58 -0.37 -30.02 -50.25
C ALA A 58 -1.35 -29.47 -51.34
N SER A 59 -1.13 -28.17 -51.56
CA SER A 59 -1.14 -27.43 -52.83
C SER A 59 -2.45 -27.12 -53.58
N SER A 60 -2.69 -25.82 -53.80
CA SER A 60 -2.60 -25.28 -55.15
C SER A 60 -2.60 -23.74 -55.14
N GLN A 61 -1.53 -23.20 -55.73
CA GLN A 61 -1.34 -21.80 -56.09
C GLN A 61 -2.33 -21.42 -57.18
N ARG A 62 -2.99 -20.27 -57.05
CA ARG A 62 -3.47 -19.49 -58.15
C ARG A 62 -3.03 -18.03 -58.00
N SER A 63 -2.13 -17.66 -58.85
CA SER A 63 -1.70 -16.30 -59.13
C SER A 63 -2.89 -15.44 -59.59
N ARG A 64 -3.05 -14.29 -58.98
CA ARG A 64 -3.82 -13.16 -59.59
C ARG A 64 -2.99 -11.89 -59.38
N SER A 65 -2.67 -11.26 -60.53
CA SER A 65 -1.98 -10.00 -60.69
C SER A 65 -2.67 -8.81 -59.99
N PRO A 66 -1.87 -7.75 -59.70
CA PRO A 66 -2.30 -6.69 -58.79
C PRO A 66 -3.23 -5.68 -59.47
N ARG A 67 -4.32 -5.36 -58.81
CA ARG A 67 -5.10 -4.17 -59.09
C ARG A 67 -4.49 -2.99 -58.34
N SER A 68 -4.04 -2.03 -59.11
CA SER A 68 -3.67 -0.69 -58.66
C SER A 68 -4.86 -0.06 -57.87
N SER A 69 -4.67 0.15 -56.57
CA SER A 69 -5.58 0.97 -55.78
C SER A 69 -4.81 2.20 -55.32
N SER A 70 -5.32 3.36 -55.74
CA SER A 70 -4.93 4.69 -55.35
C SER A 70 -4.80 4.81 -53.80
N ALA A 71 -3.66 5.28 -53.34
CA ALA A 71 -3.37 5.59 -51.93
C ALA A 71 -4.36 6.67 -51.43
N PRO A 72 -4.98 6.49 -50.27
CA PRO A 72 -5.69 7.58 -49.61
C PRO A 72 -4.66 8.60 -49.08
N SER A 73 -4.97 9.88 -49.29
CA SER A 73 -4.25 11.03 -48.75
C SER A 73 -4.00 10.86 -47.22
N PRO A 74 -2.84 11.28 -46.71
CA PRO A 74 -2.56 11.19 -45.28
C PRO A 74 -3.59 12.03 -44.51
N ARG A 75 -4.42 11.33 -43.74
CA ARG A 75 -5.31 11.93 -42.74
C ARG A 75 -4.42 12.66 -41.74
N ALA A 76 -4.64 13.97 -41.60
CA ALA A 76 -3.96 14.79 -40.60
C ALA A 76 -3.97 14.06 -39.27
N ALA A 77 -2.80 13.90 -38.68
CA ALA A 77 -2.64 13.37 -37.34
C ALA A 77 -3.47 14.21 -36.36
N PRO A 78 -4.19 13.60 -35.41
CA PRO A 78 -4.93 14.39 -34.43
C PRO A 78 -3.92 15.26 -33.68
N ALA A 79 -4.29 16.55 -33.51
CA ALA A 79 -3.51 17.53 -32.77
C ALA A 79 -3.00 16.92 -31.47
N GLY A 80 -1.70 17.01 -31.26
CA GLY A 80 -1.03 16.40 -30.14
C GLY A 80 -1.73 16.80 -28.84
N LYS A 81 -2.06 15.79 -28.03
CA LYS A 81 -2.53 16.00 -26.65
C LYS A 81 -1.56 16.97 -25.98
N ALA A 82 -2.08 18.11 -25.51
CA ALA A 82 -1.29 19.08 -24.75
C ALA A 82 -0.46 18.31 -23.71
N GLY A 83 0.86 18.40 -23.82
CA GLY A 83 1.76 17.66 -22.94
C GLY A 83 1.52 18.14 -21.51
N HIS A 84 0.97 17.26 -20.66
CA HIS A 84 0.87 17.57 -19.23
C HIS A 84 2.27 17.91 -18.72
N ARG A 85 2.40 19.11 -18.14
CA ARG A 85 3.64 19.59 -17.53
C ARG A 85 3.98 18.72 -16.34
N ASP A 86 5.26 18.59 -16.03
CA ASP A 86 5.70 17.96 -14.78
C ASP A 86 4.99 18.62 -13.58
N PRO A 87 4.23 17.85 -12.80
CA PRO A 87 3.45 18.40 -11.68
C PRO A 87 4.33 18.94 -10.55
N PHE A 88 5.55 18.47 -10.42
CA PHE A 88 6.49 19.01 -9.46
C PHE A 88 7.06 20.35 -9.94
N GLY A 89 7.60 20.42 -11.15
CA GLY A 89 8.13 21.61 -11.77
C GLY A 89 9.19 22.36 -10.96
N PRO A 90 9.61 23.55 -11.40
CA PRO A 90 10.62 24.33 -10.69
C PRO A 90 10.18 24.80 -9.31
N ALA A 91 8.88 25.00 -9.08
CA ALA A 91 8.35 25.47 -7.80
C ALA A 91 8.59 24.45 -6.67
N ALA A 92 8.33 23.16 -6.91
CA ALA A 92 8.63 22.11 -5.94
C ALA A 92 10.14 22.02 -5.65
N ALA A 93 10.97 22.05 -6.69
CA ALA A 93 12.43 22.02 -6.53
C ALA A 93 12.93 23.21 -5.70
N SER A 94 12.45 24.42 -5.99
CA SER A 94 12.80 25.63 -5.23
C SER A 94 12.34 25.54 -3.77
N TYR A 95 11.12 25.08 -3.52
CA TYR A 95 10.62 24.90 -2.16
C TYR A 95 11.47 23.91 -1.37
N LEU A 96 11.72 22.72 -1.95
CA LEU A 96 12.45 21.65 -1.28
C LEU A 96 13.94 21.98 -1.06
N SER A 97 14.54 22.86 -1.87
CA SER A 97 15.93 23.28 -1.66
C SER A 97 16.15 24.04 -0.35
N GLY A 98 15.08 24.60 0.24
CA GLY A 98 15.10 25.25 1.55
C GLY A 98 14.63 24.34 2.69
N ARG A 99 14.32 23.07 2.42
CA ARG A 99 13.84 22.13 3.45
C ARG A 99 14.94 21.19 3.92
N ALA A 100 14.92 20.89 5.21
CA ALA A 100 15.77 19.84 5.78
C ALA A 100 15.29 18.45 5.38
N GLY A 101 16.20 17.48 5.44
CA GLY A 101 15.89 16.10 5.15
C GLY A 101 15.92 15.74 3.67
N THR A 102 15.43 14.55 3.34
CA THR A 102 15.37 14.02 1.98
C THR A 102 13.93 13.67 1.63
N VAL A 103 13.39 14.30 0.60
CA VAL A 103 12.04 14.07 0.08
C VAL A 103 12.13 13.29 -1.22
N LEU A 104 11.44 12.14 -1.27
CA LEU A 104 11.21 11.35 -2.47
C LEU A 104 9.71 11.36 -2.78
N ALA A 105 9.34 11.59 -4.03
CA ALA A 105 7.93 11.58 -4.39
C ALA A 105 7.69 10.97 -5.78
N ALA A 106 6.48 10.45 -5.98
CA ALA A 106 5.98 10.04 -7.29
C ALA A 106 4.52 10.45 -7.47
N VAL A 107 4.17 10.78 -8.71
CA VAL A 107 2.80 11.05 -9.15
C VAL A 107 2.51 10.20 -10.37
N TYR A 108 1.33 9.58 -10.41
CA TYR A 108 0.83 8.83 -11.55
C TYR A 108 -0.55 9.34 -11.97
N ASP A 109 -0.65 9.91 -13.17
CA ASP A 109 -1.93 10.36 -13.73
C ASP A 109 -2.69 9.18 -14.33
N LEU A 110 -3.80 8.80 -13.72
CA LEU A 110 -4.67 7.70 -14.14
C LEU A 110 -5.38 7.98 -15.47
N ARG A 111 -5.49 9.24 -15.89
CA ARG A 111 -6.15 9.63 -17.16
C ARG A 111 -5.23 9.46 -18.36
N THR A 112 -3.91 9.62 -18.15
CA THR A 112 -2.93 9.62 -19.23
C THR A 112 -1.95 8.45 -19.14
N GLY A 113 -1.84 7.80 -17.98
CA GLY A 113 -0.88 6.75 -17.70
C GLY A 113 0.55 7.27 -17.51
N ARG A 114 0.76 8.58 -17.31
CA ARG A 114 2.08 9.18 -17.14
C ARG A 114 2.50 9.18 -15.68
N SER A 115 3.80 8.97 -15.48
CA SER A 115 4.45 9.05 -14.17
C SER A 115 5.48 10.16 -14.13
N TRP A 116 5.63 10.77 -12.95
CA TRP A 116 6.69 11.72 -12.63
C TRP A 116 7.28 11.35 -11.27
N HIS A 117 8.57 11.59 -11.13
CA HIS A 117 9.33 11.31 -9.92
C HIS A 117 10.10 12.54 -9.49
N LEU A 118 10.28 12.72 -8.20
CA LEU A 118 11.03 13.79 -7.59
C LEU A 118 11.96 13.23 -6.53
N GLY A 119 13.18 13.72 -6.50
CA GLY A 119 14.23 13.27 -5.58
C GLY A 119 14.87 11.95 -6.03
N GLN A 120 16.02 11.66 -5.45
CA GLN A 120 16.75 10.40 -5.59
C GLN A 120 17.28 10.01 -4.22
N GLY A 121 17.24 8.72 -3.90
CA GLY A 121 17.72 8.21 -2.63
C GLY A 121 17.43 6.72 -2.46
N PRO A 122 17.93 6.13 -1.38
CA PRO A 122 17.60 4.75 -1.02
C PRO A 122 16.12 4.63 -0.64
N PRO A 123 15.57 3.40 -0.61
CA PRO A 123 14.27 3.13 -0.01
C PRO A 123 14.21 3.67 1.43
N GLN A 124 13.06 4.24 1.82
CA GLN A 124 12.85 4.84 3.14
C GLN A 124 11.86 4.01 3.96
N ALA A 125 11.88 4.15 5.29
CA ALA A 125 10.96 3.46 6.19
C ALA A 125 9.51 3.90 5.92
N GLU A 126 8.60 2.94 5.93
CA GLU A 126 7.18 3.19 5.63
C GLU A 126 6.44 3.88 6.77
N ALA A 127 6.88 3.66 8.00
CA ALA A 127 6.04 4.01 9.15
C ALA A 127 4.61 3.42 8.97
N SER A 128 3.57 4.16 9.29
CA SER A 128 2.19 3.64 9.21
C SER A 128 1.59 3.56 7.80
N ILE A 129 2.27 3.96 6.72
CA ILE A 129 1.75 3.66 5.37
C ILE A 129 1.81 2.16 5.05
N VAL A 130 2.68 1.38 5.71
CA VAL A 130 2.71 -0.09 5.62
C VAL A 130 1.37 -0.75 5.96
N LYS A 131 0.51 -0.09 6.72
CA LYS A 131 -0.82 -0.58 7.08
C LYS A 131 -1.70 -0.79 5.84
N LEU A 132 -1.46 -0.02 4.78
CA LEU A 132 -2.11 -0.25 3.49
C LEU A 132 -1.64 -1.57 2.85
N ASP A 133 -0.36 -1.88 2.91
CA ASP A 133 0.20 -3.15 2.42
C ASP A 133 -0.32 -4.34 3.23
N VAL A 134 -0.43 -4.20 4.56
CA VAL A 134 -1.08 -5.21 5.43
C VAL A 134 -2.54 -5.42 5.04
N LEU A 135 -3.30 -4.34 4.82
CA LEU A 135 -4.71 -4.41 4.42
C LEU A 135 -4.88 -5.10 3.06
N GLU A 136 -4.10 -4.70 2.06
CA GLU A 136 -4.18 -5.29 0.73
C GLU A 136 -3.76 -6.76 0.73
N THR A 137 -2.75 -7.13 1.53
CA THR A 137 -2.36 -8.52 1.74
C THR A 137 -3.50 -9.31 2.39
N LEU A 138 -4.13 -8.79 3.43
CA LEU A 138 -5.28 -9.41 4.10
C LEU A 138 -6.43 -9.65 3.11
N LEU A 139 -6.77 -8.63 2.34
CA LEU A 139 -7.84 -8.71 1.34
C LEU A 139 -7.53 -9.74 0.24
N ALA A 140 -6.29 -9.80 -0.22
CA ALA A 140 -5.87 -10.78 -1.23
C ALA A 140 -5.89 -12.23 -0.73
N GLU A 141 -5.60 -12.43 0.57
CA GLU A 141 -5.57 -13.77 1.18
C GLU A 141 -6.96 -14.25 1.64
N ARG A 142 -7.89 -13.33 1.90
CA ARG A 142 -9.24 -13.64 2.41
C ARG A 142 -10.32 -13.61 1.34
N ALA A 143 -10.07 -12.99 0.18
CA ALA A 143 -11.09 -12.85 -0.86
C ALA A 143 -11.73 -14.19 -1.23
N ASP A 144 -13.05 -14.20 -1.23
CA ASP A 144 -13.89 -15.29 -1.65
C ASP A 144 -14.79 -14.82 -2.81
N GLY A 145 -14.59 -15.39 -3.98
CA GLY A 145 -15.26 -14.90 -5.18
C GLY A 145 -14.98 -13.43 -5.44
N ASP A 146 -16.03 -12.60 -5.48
CA ASP A 146 -15.96 -11.14 -5.63
C ASP A 146 -16.10 -10.38 -4.31
N GLY A 147 -16.20 -11.09 -3.17
CA GLY A 147 -16.28 -10.54 -1.82
C GLY A 147 -14.95 -10.13 -1.22
N THR A 148 -14.99 -9.56 -0.01
CA THR A 148 -13.78 -9.25 0.77
C THR A 148 -13.28 -10.44 1.57
N GLY A 149 -14.14 -11.43 1.85
CA GLY A 149 -13.85 -12.59 2.70
C GLY A 149 -13.53 -12.25 4.17
N LEU A 150 -13.68 -11.01 4.58
CA LEU A 150 -13.34 -10.55 5.93
C LEU A 150 -14.43 -10.92 6.95
N SER A 151 -14.02 -11.45 8.10
CA SER A 151 -14.87 -11.59 9.27
C SER A 151 -15.26 -10.21 9.84
N ALA A 152 -16.26 -10.19 10.73
CA ALA A 152 -16.64 -8.96 11.46
C ALA A 152 -15.47 -8.40 12.29
N SER A 153 -14.68 -9.28 12.92
CA SER A 153 -13.48 -8.89 13.67
C SER A 153 -12.41 -8.28 12.76
N ASP A 154 -12.12 -8.92 11.60
CA ASP A 154 -11.14 -8.37 10.65
C ASP A 154 -11.56 -6.98 10.15
N ARG A 155 -12.86 -6.77 9.89
CA ARG A 155 -13.38 -5.46 9.47
C ARG A 155 -13.21 -4.39 10.55
N THR A 156 -13.48 -4.72 11.81
CA THR A 156 -13.27 -3.79 12.92
C THR A 156 -11.80 -3.40 13.04
N LEU A 157 -10.90 -4.39 13.02
CA LEU A 157 -9.46 -4.13 13.09
C LEU A 157 -8.96 -3.36 11.86
N ALA A 158 -9.47 -3.66 10.66
CA ALA A 158 -9.09 -2.94 9.44
C ALA A 158 -9.52 -1.46 9.49
N GLY A 159 -10.73 -1.16 10.00
CA GLY A 159 -11.18 0.20 10.25
C GLY A 159 -10.23 0.93 11.19
N GLN A 160 -10.02 0.42 12.40
CA GLN A 160 -9.10 1.00 13.38
C GLN A 160 -7.68 1.20 12.81
N MET A 161 -7.16 0.20 12.09
CA MET A 161 -5.84 0.27 11.49
C MET A 161 -5.70 1.37 10.43
N ILE A 162 -6.69 1.56 9.57
CA ILE A 162 -6.60 2.51 8.46
C ILE A 162 -7.10 3.89 8.86
N GLU A 163 -8.28 3.99 9.48
CA GLU A 163 -8.95 5.26 9.79
C GLU A 163 -8.28 6.00 10.94
N ASP A 164 -7.94 5.28 12.02
CA ASP A 164 -7.29 5.83 13.23
C ASP A 164 -5.78 5.60 13.26
N SER A 165 -5.26 4.81 12.33
CA SER A 165 -3.86 4.37 12.32
C SER A 165 -3.47 3.60 13.61
N ASP A 166 -4.39 2.81 14.17
CA ASP A 166 -4.16 2.05 15.40
C ASP A 166 -3.06 1.01 15.22
N ASN A 167 -2.13 0.95 16.18
CA ASN A 167 -0.96 0.07 16.11
C ASN A 167 -1.24 -1.35 16.62
N ASP A 168 -2.16 -1.51 17.55
CA ASP A 168 -2.53 -2.83 18.09
C ASP A 168 -3.37 -3.59 17.06
N ALA A 169 -4.28 -2.89 16.38
CA ALA A 169 -5.01 -3.43 15.25
C ALA A 169 -4.07 -3.81 14.09
N ALA A 170 -3.10 -2.96 13.78
CA ALA A 170 -2.08 -3.25 12.77
C ALA A 170 -1.25 -4.48 13.12
N THR A 171 -0.82 -4.59 14.38
CA THR A 171 -0.06 -5.74 14.87
C THR A 171 -0.87 -7.03 14.79
N SER A 172 -2.14 -6.98 15.20
CA SER A 172 -3.05 -8.12 15.14
C SER A 172 -3.24 -8.61 13.70
N LEU A 173 -3.49 -7.70 12.76
CA LEU A 173 -3.67 -8.04 11.35
C LEU A 173 -2.35 -8.46 10.69
N TRP A 174 -1.23 -7.86 11.05
CA TRP A 174 0.09 -8.26 10.57
C TRP A 174 0.39 -9.73 10.91
N TYR A 175 0.10 -10.18 12.14
CA TYR A 175 0.20 -11.59 12.50
C TYR A 175 -0.83 -12.46 11.76
N ALA A 176 -2.07 -11.99 11.65
CA ALA A 176 -3.16 -12.73 10.98
C ALA A 176 -2.88 -13.00 9.51
N VAL A 177 -2.18 -12.12 8.81
CA VAL A 177 -1.77 -12.34 7.41
C VAL A 177 -0.51 -13.20 7.26
N GLY A 178 0.21 -13.49 8.35
CA GLY A 178 1.46 -14.27 8.32
C GLY A 178 2.72 -13.42 8.22
N GLY A 179 2.67 -12.17 8.64
CA GLY A 179 3.79 -11.26 8.81
C GLY A 179 4.54 -10.94 7.52
N ALA A 180 5.80 -10.53 7.69
CA ALA A 180 6.66 -10.07 6.60
C ALA A 180 6.77 -11.05 5.40
N ALA A 181 6.72 -12.35 5.65
CA ALA A 181 6.85 -13.34 4.57
C ALA A 181 5.65 -13.32 3.63
N ARG A 182 4.43 -13.20 4.17
CA ARG A 182 3.21 -13.17 3.37
C ARG A 182 3.07 -11.83 2.64
N ILE A 183 3.37 -10.72 3.32
CA ILE A 183 3.40 -9.39 2.72
C ILE A 183 4.40 -9.37 1.55
N ARG A 184 5.61 -9.93 1.69
CA ARG A 184 6.56 -10.04 0.58
C ARG A 184 5.99 -10.82 -0.61
N SER A 185 5.26 -11.89 -0.35
CA SER A 185 4.62 -12.68 -1.41
C SER A 185 3.54 -11.90 -2.14
N PHE A 186 2.74 -11.11 -1.41
CA PHE A 186 1.76 -10.20 -2.01
C PHE A 186 2.45 -9.12 -2.83
N ASN A 187 3.47 -8.44 -2.28
CA ASN A 187 4.23 -7.39 -2.95
C ASN A 187 4.82 -7.84 -4.28
N ALA A 188 5.35 -9.07 -4.34
CA ALA A 188 5.85 -9.64 -5.59
C ALA A 188 4.74 -9.79 -6.65
N ARG A 189 3.53 -10.20 -6.25
CA ARG A 189 2.37 -10.29 -7.16
C ARG A 189 1.88 -8.91 -7.61
N ALA A 190 1.91 -7.93 -6.70
CA ALA A 190 1.47 -6.56 -6.92
C ALA A 190 2.51 -5.71 -7.67
N GLY A 191 3.73 -6.23 -7.89
CA GLY A 191 4.78 -5.58 -8.64
C GLY A 191 5.63 -4.59 -7.84
N LEU A 192 5.65 -4.71 -6.50
CA LEU A 192 6.52 -3.93 -5.62
C LEU A 192 7.90 -4.60 -5.57
N THR A 193 8.87 -4.03 -6.26
CA THR A 193 10.19 -4.65 -6.44
C THR A 193 11.28 -4.06 -5.54
N HIS A 194 11.00 -2.93 -4.89
CA HIS A 194 11.92 -2.21 -4.01
C HIS A 194 11.35 -2.03 -2.60
N THR A 195 10.31 -2.79 -2.27
CA THR A 195 9.72 -2.82 -0.93
C THR A 195 10.22 -4.06 -0.18
N ALA A 196 10.85 -3.83 0.97
CA ALA A 196 11.41 -4.88 1.80
C ALA A 196 10.67 -4.95 3.15
N PRO A 197 9.66 -5.83 3.29
CA PRO A 197 8.93 -6.01 4.54
C PRO A 197 9.86 -6.39 5.69
N SER A 198 9.78 -5.64 6.79
CA SER A 198 10.57 -5.88 7.99
C SER A 198 10.15 -7.17 8.67
N SER A 199 11.12 -8.03 8.96
CA SER A 199 10.92 -9.28 9.71
C SER A 199 11.23 -9.16 11.20
N CYS A 200 11.55 -7.97 11.69
CA CYS A 200 11.84 -7.72 13.09
C CYS A 200 10.59 -7.90 13.95
N VAL A 201 10.55 -8.90 14.80
CA VAL A 201 9.42 -9.17 15.72
C VAL A 201 9.61 -8.43 17.05
N ILE A 202 10.83 -8.39 17.57
CA ILE A 202 11.21 -7.65 18.76
C ILE A 202 12.26 -6.63 18.35
N CYS A 203 11.83 -5.39 18.23
CA CYS A 203 12.67 -4.32 17.70
C CYS A 203 13.07 -3.36 18.82
N PRO A 204 14.36 -3.08 19.02
CA PRO A 204 14.80 -2.10 20.01
C PRO A 204 14.13 -0.75 19.78
N GLY A 205 13.53 -0.17 20.82
CA GLY A 205 12.84 1.12 20.74
C GLY A 205 11.38 1.07 20.24
N PHE A 206 10.82 -0.12 19.98
CA PHE A 206 9.43 -0.26 19.55
C PHE A 206 8.65 -1.15 20.51
N ALA A 207 7.41 -0.76 20.82
CA ALA A 207 6.50 -1.53 21.65
C ALA A 207 5.76 -2.64 20.87
N TRP A 208 5.83 -2.62 19.54
CA TRP A 208 5.21 -3.57 18.60
C TRP A 208 6.24 -4.10 17.61
N PRO A 209 5.92 -5.16 16.84
CA PRO A 209 6.80 -5.65 15.77
C PRO A 209 7.17 -4.52 14.80
N GLY A 210 8.38 -4.59 14.26
CA GLY A 210 8.94 -3.52 13.42
C GLY A 210 8.33 -3.43 12.01
N TRP A 211 7.03 -3.72 11.84
CA TRP A 211 6.37 -3.58 10.55
C TRP A 211 6.54 -2.17 9.96
N GLY A 212 6.54 -1.12 10.78
CA GLY A 212 6.79 0.27 10.35
C GLY A 212 8.21 0.54 9.85
N LEU A 213 9.16 -0.36 10.09
CA LEU A 213 10.53 -0.33 9.56
C LEU A 213 10.65 -1.00 8.18
N THR A 214 9.56 -1.49 7.61
CA THR A 214 9.51 -1.87 6.19
C THR A 214 10.03 -0.72 5.35
N THR A 215 10.92 -1.00 4.39
CA THR A 215 11.45 0.05 3.51
C THR A 215 10.81 -0.03 2.13
N THR A 216 10.57 1.12 1.52
CA THR A 216 9.87 1.25 0.23
C THR A 216 10.38 2.43 -0.59
N THR A 217 9.89 2.53 -1.82
CA THR A 217 10.09 3.68 -2.71
C THR A 217 8.75 4.31 -3.09
N PRO A 218 8.70 5.60 -3.50
CA PRO A 218 7.47 6.20 -3.99
C PRO A 218 6.88 5.46 -5.21
N GLY A 219 7.74 4.88 -6.05
CA GLY A 219 7.32 4.06 -7.20
C GLY A 219 6.54 2.81 -6.80
N ASP A 220 7.02 2.09 -5.78
CA ASP A 220 6.34 0.91 -5.25
C ASP A 220 5.03 1.29 -4.55
N GLN A 221 4.99 2.42 -3.84
CA GLN A 221 3.75 2.93 -3.24
C GLN A 221 2.71 3.32 -4.31
N ILE A 222 3.14 3.85 -5.45
CA ILE A 222 2.25 4.03 -6.61
C ILE A 222 1.76 2.68 -7.15
N ALA A 223 2.61 1.66 -7.21
CA ALA A 223 2.20 0.32 -7.64
C ALA A 223 1.18 -0.30 -6.69
N LEU A 224 1.35 -0.12 -5.37
CA LEU A 224 0.39 -0.53 -4.34
C LEU A 224 -0.95 0.18 -4.52
N LEU A 225 -0.97 1.51 -4.56
CA LEU A 225 -2.19 2.30 -4.79
C LEU A 225 -2.92 1.93 -6.09
N ARG A 226 -2.18 1.55 -7.14
CA ARG A 226 -2.77 1.08 -8.39
C ARG A 226 -3.58 -0.19 -8.24
N GLN A 227 -3.24 -1.06 -7.27
CA GLN A 227 -4.04 -2.25 -6.97
C GLN A 227 -5.47 -1.85 -6.57
N LEU A 228 -5.69 -0.69 -5.97
CA LEU A 228 -7.00 -0.23 -5.54
C LEU A 228 -7.86 0.38 -6.65
N VAL A 229 -7.21 1.00 -7.65
CA VAL A 229 -7.92 1.84 -8.63
C VAL A 229 -7.93 1.31 -10.06
N THR A 230 -7.22 0.19 -10.32
CA THR A 230 -7.16 -0.38 -11.67
C THR A 230 -7.87 -1.74 -11.77
N PRO A 231 -8.50 -2.05 -12.92
CA PRO A 231 -9.13 -3.36 -13.13
C PRO A 231 -8.15 -4.53 -13.19
N SER A 232 -6.88 -4.27 -13.54
CA SER A 232 -5.81 -5.28 -13.62
C SER A 232 -5.19 -5.62 -12.27
N SER A 233 -5.84 -5.28 -11.17
CA SER A 233 -5.43 -5.56 -9.81
C SER A 233 -5.42 -7.05 -9.49
N VAL A 234 -4.56 -7.46 -8.55
CA VAL A 234 -4.60 -8.77 -7.90
C VAL A 234 -5.73 -8.88 -6.87
N LEU A 235 -6.42 -7.75 -6.59
CA LEU A 235 -7.53 -7.66 -5.64
C LEU A 235 -8.88 -7.72 -6.37
N PRO A 236 -9.89 -8.45 -5.87
CA PRO A 236 -11.26 -8.38 -6.34
C PRO A 236 -11.83 -6.97 -6.22
N ARG A 237 -12.85 -6.65 -7.00
CA ARG A 237 -13.47 -5.33 -7.01
C ARG A 237 -13.98 -4.90 -5.63
N ALA A 238 -14.71 -5.77 -4.93
CA ALA A 238 -15.26 -5.46 -3.61
C ALA A 238 -14.16 -5.18 -2.58
N ALA A 239 -13.03 -5.91 -2.63
CA ALA A 239 -11.86 -5.67 -1.77
C ALA A 239 -11.26 -4.29 -2.01
N ARG A 240 -11.12 -3.88 -3.28
CA ARG A 240 -10.60 -2.56 -3.65
C ARG A 240 -11.52 -1.43 -3.17
N GLU A 241 -12.83 -1.56 -3.40
CA GLU A 241 -13.83 -0.59 -2.98
C GLU A 241 -13.85 -0.45 -1.44
N TYR A 242 -13.73 -1.57 -0.72
CA TYR A 242 -13.64 -1.58 0.73
C TYR A 242 -12.37 -0.86 1.24
N ALA A 243 -11.20 -1.17 0.70
CA ALA A 243 -9.96 -0.49 1.09
C ALA A 243 -10.04 1.02 0.82
N LEU A 244 -10.56 1.42 -0.34
CA LEU A 244 -10.75 2.83 -0.68
C LEU A 244 -11.74 3.52 0.25
N SER A 245 -12.81 2.85 0.72
CA SER A 245 -13.73 3.45 1.68
C SER A 245 -13.05 3.77 3.00
N LEU A 246 -12.26 2.84 3.57
CA LEU A 246 -11.50 3.09 4.79
C LEU A 246 -10.50 4.25 4.63
N MET A 247 -9.81 4.33 3.49
CA MET A 247 -8.86 5.41 3.20
C MET A 247 -9.54 6.77 3.00
N GLN A 248 -10.82 6.82 2.64
CA GLN A 248 -11.61 8.04 2.56
C GLN A 248 -12.11 8.50 3.94
N ASP A 249 -12.30 7.56 4.85
CA ASP A 249 -12.88 7.77 6.18
C ASP A 249 -11.82 8.00 7.28
N VAL A 250 -10.54 8.23 6.91
CA VAL A 250 -9.48 8.58 7.88
C VAL A 250 -9.92 9.76 8.74
N THR A 251 -9.59 9.68 10.04
CA THR A 251 -9.93 10.71 11.01
C THR A 251 -9.46 12.11 10.59
N PRO A 252 -10.19 13.18 10.93
CA PRO A 252 -9.82 14.54 10.53
C PRO A 252 -8.38 14.94 10.89
N ALA A 253 -7.88 14.48 12.03
CA ALA A 253 -6.52 14.75 12.50
C ALA A 253 -5.43 14.14 11.60
N GLN A 254 -5.78 13.14 10.79
CA GLN A 254 -4.86 12.48 9.86
C GLN A 254 -5.10 12.88 8.39
N ARG A 255 -5.96 13.85 8.12
CA ARG A 255 -6.22 14.34 6.74
C ARG A 255 -5.23 15.42 6.32
N TRP A 256 -3.94 15.09 6.32
CA TRP A 256 -2.83 15.91 5.87
C TRP A 256 -2.03 15.17 4.77
N GLY A 257 -0.98 15.79 4.26
CA GLY A 257 -0.08 15.17 3.29
C GLY A 257 -0.59 15.30 1.86
N VAL A 258 -0.86 14.20 1.17
CA VAL A 258 -1.32 14.22 -0.24
C VAL A 258 -2.67 14.93 -0.43
N SER A 259 -3.38 15.27 0.65
CA SER A 259 -4.59 16.11 0.63
C SER A 259 -4.31 17.60 0.66
N GLY A 260 -3.05 18.03 0.83
CA GLY A 260 -2.66 19.45 0.89
C GLY A 260 -3.14 20.22 -0.34
N GLY A 261 -3.82 21.35 -0.11
CA GLY A 261 -4.36 22.21 -1.16
C GLY A 261 -5.54 21.64 -1.96
N VAL A 262 -5.99 20.41 -1.67
CA VAL A 262 -7.12 19.75 -2.35
C VAL A 262 -8.44 20.26 -1.77
N PRO A 263 -9.39 20.78 -2.60
CA PRO A 263 -10.69 21.25 -2.10
C PRO A 263 -11.53 20.13 -1.48
N ALA A 264 -12.30 20.43 -0.43
CA ALA A 264 -13.11 19.46 0.30
C ALA A 264 -14.12 18.63 -0.55
N ARG A 265 -14.55 19.17 -1.71
CA ARG A 265 -15.45 18.48 -2.66
C ARG A 265 -14.78 17.42 -3.51
N VAL A 266 -13.46 17.29 -3.42
CA VAL A 266 -12.66 16.31 -4.17
C VAL A 266 -12.46 15.08 -3.32
N THR A 267 -12.63 13.91 -3.91
CA THR A 267 -12.38 12.65 -3.23
C THR A 267 -10.89 12.46 -3.00
N VAL A 268 -10.53 12.21 -1.75
CA VAL A 268 -9.17 11.85 -1.33
C VAL A 268 -9.25 10.59 -0.50
N ALA A 269 -8.63 9.52 -0.95
CA ALA A 269 -8.37 8.31 -0.20
C ALA A 269 -6.87 8.29 0.14
N LEU A 270 -6.51 8.32 1.43
CA LEU A 270 -5.10 8.46 1.82
C LEU A 270 -4.73 7.55 3.01
N LYS A 271 -3.44 7.31 3.16
CA LYS A 271 -2.84 6.78 4.38
C LYS A 271 -1.56 7.56 4.68
N ASN A 272 -1.42 7.98 5.92
CA ASN A 272 -0.25 8.68 6.41
C ASN A 272 0.59 7.77 7.32
N GLY A 273 1.85 8.14 7.49
CA GLY A 273 2.77 7.46 8.38
C GLY A 273 3.80 8.42 8.93
N TRP A 274 4.09 8.30 10.22
CA TRP A 274 5.13 9.06 10.89
C TRP A 274 5.83 8.19 11.93
N LEU A 275 7.12 8.43 12.09
CA LEU A 275 7.98 7.64 12.97
C LEU A 275 9.21 8.48 13.36
N PRO A 276 9.48 8.69 14.67
CA PRO A 276 10.77 9.21 15.08
C PRO A 276 11.82 8.12 14.86
N LEU A 277 12.82 8.42 14.04
CA LEU A 277 13.94 7.51 13.80
C LEU A 277 14.96 7.66 14.92
N HIS A 278 15.69 6.58 15.22
CA HIS A 278 16.74 6.55 16.24
C HIS A 278 16.31 7.00 17.64
N GLY A 279 15.00 7.02 17.95
CA GLY A 279 14.46 7.43 19.24
C GLY A 279 14.73 8.91 19.59
N THR A 280 14.92 9.76 18.60
CA THR A 280 15.14 11.21 18.76
C THR A 280 13.97 12.01 18.22
N ASP A 281 13.65 13.13 18.88
CA ASP A 281 12.60 14.07 18.44
C ASP A 281 13.06 14.95 17.29
N SER A 282 14.22 14.69 16.69
CA SER A 282 14.84 15.53 15.67
C SER A 282 15.15 14.82 14.34
N ASP A 283 14.71 13.56 14.20
CA ASP A 283 14.88 12.77 12.97
C ASP A 283 13.58 12.01 12.67
N TRP A 284 12.66 12.68 11.99
CA TRP A 284 11.35 12.12 11.68
C TRP A 284 11.25 11.60 10.26
N GLN A 285 10.72 10.40 10.14
CA GLN A 285 10.15 9.87 8.89
C GLN A 285 8.69 10.30 8.80
N ILE A 286 8.32 11.03 7.76
CA ILE A 286 6.94 11.48 7.50
C ILE A 286 6.57 11.07 6.08
N ASN A 287 5.46 10.35 5.94
CA ASN A 287 5.01 9.79 4.67
C ASN A 287 3.53 10.05 4.44
N SER A 288 3.16 10.20 3.20
CA SER A 288 1.76 10.30 2.79
C SER A 288 1.56 9.69 1.41
N VAL A 289 0.56 8.82 1.28
CA VAL A 289 0.23 8.15 0.02
C VAL A 289 -1.27 8.20 -0.21
N GLY A 290 -1.73 8.35 -1.45
CA GLY A 290 -3.16 8.38 -1.70
C GLY A 290 -3.58 8.54 -3.16
N TRP A 291 -4.89 8.46 -3.33
CA TRP A 291 -5.62 8.67 -4.57
C TRP A 291 -6.47 9.93 -4.47
N ILE A 292 -6.34 10.79 -5.47
CA ILE A 292 -7.05 12.06 -5.57
C ILE A 292 -7.90 12.06 -6.84
N SER A 293 -9.22 12.24 -6.70
CA SER A 293 -10.16 12.18 -7.83
C SER A 293 -11.25 13.25 -7.75
N GLY A 294 -11.35 14.07 -8.79
CA GLY A 294 -12.33 15.14 -8.90
C GLY A 294 -11.70 16.44 -9.41
N GLY A 295 -12.55 17.45 -9.69
CA GLY A 295 -12.07 18.73 -10.21
C GLY A 295 -11.30 18.62 -11.53
N GLY A 296 -11.62 17.64 -12.38
CA GLY A 296 -10.91 17.38 -13.64
C GLY A 296 -9.58 16.62 -13.48
N ARG A 297 -9.26 16.11 -12.30
CA ARG A 297 -8.03 15.39 -11.96
C ARG A 297 -8.35 13.96 -11.53
N ASN A 298 -7.43 13.02 -11.79
CA ASN A 298 -7.49 11.66 -11.30
C ASN A 298 -6.06 11.09 -11.26
N TYR A 299 -5.44 11.12 -10.08
CA TYR A 299 -4.03 10.74 -9.94
C TYR A 299 -3.73 10.08 -8.59
N LEU A 300 -2.64 9.33 -8.57
CA LEU A 300 -2.02 8.78 -7.37
C LEU A 300 -0.81 9.63 -7.01
N MET A 301 -0.58 9.81 -5.72
CA MET A 301 0.60 10.49 -5.20
C MET A 301 1.18 9.72 -4.03
N ALA A 302 2.50 9.62 -3.99
CA ALA A 302 3.25 9.05 -2.87
C ALA A 302 4.41 9.97 -2.54
N VAL A 303 4.56 10.31 -1.26
CA VAL A 303 5.65 11.15 -0.75
C VAL A 303 6.26 10.48 0.48
N LEU A 304 7.56 10.32 0.47
CA LEU A 304 8.38 9.84 1.56
C LEU A 304 9.38 10.92 1.94
N SER A 305 9.46 11.25 3.24
CA SER A 305 10.33 12.32 3.74
C SER A 305 11.03 11.88 5.02
N THR A 306 12.34 11.84 5.03
CA THR A 306 13.17 11.47 6.18
C THR A 306 14.12 12.59 6.59
N GLY A 307 14.61 12.58 7.83
CA GLY A 307 15.51 13.63 8.33
C GLY A 307 14.78 14.92 8.65
N ASN A 308 13.49 14.87 8.94
CA ASN A 308 12.74 16.06 9.33
C ASN A 308 13.04 16.42 10.79
N PRO A 309 13.26 17.71 11.12
CA PRO A 309 13.59 18.14 12.47
C PRO A 309 12.42 18.02 13.45
N SER A 310 11.18 17.86 12.95
CA SER A 310 9.99 17.55 13.75
C SER A 310 8.92 16.91 12.89
N GLU A 311 7.92 16.29 13.53
CA GLU A 311 6.74 15.75 12.85
C GLU A 311 6.04 16.82 12.02
N GLN A 312 5.68 17.95 12.65
CA GLN A 312 4.96 19.03 11.98
C GLN A 312 5.74 19.60 10.80
N TYR A 313 7.06 19.73 10.91
CA TYR A 313 7.90 20.17 9.80
C TYR A 313 7.76 19.28 8.57
N GLY A 314 7.78 17.97 8.77
CA GLY A 314 7.61 17.01 7.67
C GLY A 314 6.20 17.05 7.08
N ILE A 315 5.17 17.19 7.92
CA ILE A 315 3.77 17.36 7.49
C ILE A 315 3.65 18.60 6.60
N ASP A 316 4.12 19.76 7.05
CA ASP A 316 4.10 21.03 6.29
C ASP A 316 4.84 20.87 4.95
N THR A 317 5.94 20.11 4.94
CA THR A 317 6.71 19.86 3.70
C THR A 317 5.88 19.11 2.68
N ILE A 318 5.15 18.07 3.10
CA ILE A 318 4.34 17.25 2.20
C ILE A 318 3.08 18.01 1.77
N ASP A 319 2.43 18.73 2.67
CA ASP A 319 1.23 19.53 2.37
C ASP A 319 1.49 20.56 1.27
N GLU A 320 2.59 21.32 1.35
CA GLU A 320 2.95 22.32 0.34
C GLU A 320 3.33 21.67 -0.99
N LEU A 321 4.05 20.55 -0.95
CA LEU A 321 4.35 19.78 -2.16
C LEU A 321 3.07 19.28 -2.84
N ALA A 322 2.12 18.75 -2.05
CA ALA A 322 0.84 18.27 -2.56
C ALA A 322 0.00 19.41 -3.14
N ALA A 323 -0.02 20.59 -2.49
CA ALA A 323 -0.70 21.76 -3.00
C ALA A 323 -0.13 22.23 -4.36
N THR A 324 1.20 22.20 -4.49
CA THR A 324 1.88 22.48 -5.77
C THR A 324 1.46 21.48 -6.85
N VAL A 325 1.46 20.17 -6.54
CA VAL A 325 1.03 19.11 -7.47
C VAL A 325 -0.43 19.31 -7.86
N TRP A 326 -1.33 19.55 -6.89
CA TRP A 326 -2.76 19.78 -7.16
C TRP A 326 -2.98 20.93 -8.15
N GLN A 327 -2.31 22.04 -7.98
CA GLN A 327 -2.42 23.21 -8.87
C GLN A 327 -1.96 22.90 -10.30
N ARG A 328 -0.97 22.03 -10.47
CA ARG A 328 -0.32 21.75 -11.77
C ARG A 328 -0.91 20.56 -12.52
N MET A 329 -1.65 19.70 -11.84
CA MET A 329 -2.34 18.54 -12.45
C MET A 329 -3.64 18.90 -13.17
N GLY A 330 -4.05 20.16 -13.15
CA GLY A 330 -5.27 20.68 -13.79
C GLY A 330 -5.17 20.93 -15.28
#